data_88276d930cf25e54e5614101f0b09d5d
#
_entry.id   88276d930cf25e54e5614101f0b09d5d
#
_cell.length_a   1.000
_cell.length_b   1.000
_cell.length_c   1.000
_cell.angle_alpha   90.00
_cell.angle_beta   90.00
_cell.angle_gamma   90.00
#
_symmetry.space_group_name_H-M   'P 1'
#
loop_
_entity.id
_entity.type
_entity.pdbx_description
1 polymer ?
#
loop_
_entity_poly.entity_id
_entity_poly.type
_entity_poly.pdbx_seq_one_letter_code
_entity_poly.pdbx_strand_id
1 'polypeptide(L)'
;MSEPITIKRGVELELDIKSLAYGGMGVAKIDNFVIFVKGAIPGEKIIARIYKKRKGYAEGTVKEVVEKSNHAEKIRCNHYYVCSKIQSLSYNQQLIEKANQVEDAFHRLGGFSEFSLHGKIEAEQTYNYRNKMEFTFSPHRWVLEDEPEGVDKSFALGLHMTGRYDKILDINNCHLQPEIGNHILSSAREVCLQNPQLRPYDPKTHIGFLRFLMLRFGVNTNDLMVNIVTSYNDINKLSPLIDTLLKEFPEITSMVNNVNTRKADVAFGEYETLLYGEPFIREKLGKLTFEISANSFFQTNTKQG
;
A
#
# COMPACT_ATOMS: atom_id res chain seq x y z
N MET A 1 18.48 -34.54 -26.68
CA MET A 1 17.95 -33.22 -27.01
C MET A 1 16.64 -33.08 -26.25
N SER A 2 16.55 -32.13 -25.31
CA SER A 2 15.31 -31.89 -24.55
C SER A 2 14.25 -31.37 -25.54
N GLU A 3 13.01 -31.84 -25.40
CA GLU A 3 11.90 -31.33 -26.19
C GLU A 3 11.76 -29.80 -26.02
N PRO A 4 11.44 -29.05 -27.07
CA PRO A 4 11.29 -27.60 -26.96
C PRO A 4 10.19 -27.25 -25.95
N ILE A 5 10.55 -26.45 -24.95
CA ILE A 5 9.60 -26.04 -23.89
C ILE A 5 8.48 -25.21 -24.51
N THR A 6 7.28 -25.74 -24.52
CA THR A 6 6.12 -25.03 -25.06
C THR A 6 5.48 -24.15 -23.98
N ILE A 7 5.70 -22.83 -24.06
CA ILE A 7 5.13 -21.86 -23.14
C ILE A 7 3.68 -21.57 -23.54
N LYS A 8 2.72 -21.99 -22.71
CA LYS A 8 1.27 -21.72 -22.90
C LYS A 8 0.58 -21.51 -21.53
N ARG A 9 -0.61 -20.92 -21.54
CA ARG A 9 -1.42 -20.75 -20.33
C ARG A 9 -1.70 -22.10 -19.67
N GLY A 10 -1.55 -22.16 -18.35
CA GLY A 10 -1.79 -23.33 -17.51
C GLY A 10 -0.57 -24.23 -17.32
N VAL A 11 0.50 -24.05 -18.11
CA VAL A 11 1.75 -24.84 -17.96
C VAL A 11 2.50 -24.41 -16.72
N GLU A 12 3.13 -25.35 -16.03
CA GLU A 12 4.06 -25.13 -14.95
C GLU A 12 5.49 -25.25 -15.50
N LEU A 13 6.33 -24.29 -15.13
CA LEU A 13 7.71 -24.19 -15.59
C LEU A 13 8.63 -24.00 -14.41
N GLU A 14 9.76 -24.71 -14.41
CA GLU A 14 10.87 -24.43 -13.52
C GLU A 14 11.68 -23.26 -14.06
N LEU A 15 11.92 -22.25 -13.24
CA LEU A 15 12.50 -20.97 -13.64
C LEU A 15 13.50 -20.47 -12.61
N ASP A 16 14.65 -20.00 -13.11
CA ASP A 16 15.61 -19.21 -12.32
C ASP A 16 15.28 -17.73 -12.41
N ILE A 17 15.05 -17.08 -11.30
CA ILE A 17 14.75 -15.65 -11.24
C ILE A 17 16.05 -14.86 -11.18
N LYS A 18 16.26 -13.99 -12.19
CA LYS A 18 17.53 -13.26 -12.36
C LYS A 18 17.47 -11.80 -11.89
N SER A 19 16.31 -11.14 -11.96
CA SER A 19 16.15 -9.74 -11.60
C SER A 19 14.70 -9.43 -11.28
N LEU A 20 14.41 -8.17 -10.91
CA LEU A 20 13.05 -7.64 -10.75
C LEU A 20 12.70 -6.67 -11.88
N ALA A 21 11.53 -6.84 -12.46
CA ALA A 21 10.91 -5.83 -13.30
C ALA A 21 10.34 -4.69 -12.43
N TYR A 22 10.17 -3.51 -13.04
CA TYR A 22 9.42 -2.42 -12.41
C TYR A 22 8.03 -2.92 -11.99
N GLY A 23 7.64 -2.62 -10.75
CA GLY A 23 6.40 -3.12 -10.14
C GLY A 23 6.55 -4.43 -9.38
N GLY A 24 7.79 -5.00 -9.27
CA GLY A 24 8.14 -6.07 -8.32
C GLY A 24 7.82 -7.49 -8.78
N MET A 25 7.70 -7.73 -10.09
CA MET A 25 7.65 -9.10 -10.62
C MET A 25 9.06 -9.63 -10.88
N GLY A 26 9.33 -10.87 -10.47
CA GLY A 26 10.56 -11.57 -10.82
C GLY A 26 10.66 -11.79 -12.33
N VAL A 27 11.87 -11.72 -12.86
CA VAL A 27 12.17 -11.90 -14.29
C VAL A 27 12.99 -13.17 -14.51
N ALA A 28 12.48 -14.06 -15.36
CA ALA A 28 13.18 -15.21 -15.87
C ALA A 28 13.19 -15.18 -17.40
N LYS A 29 14.09 -15.96 -18.03
CA LYS A 29 14.15 -16.14 -19.48
C LYS A 29 14.31 -17.62 -19.82
N ILE A 30 13.58 -18.07 -20.84
CA ILE A 30 13.79 -19.34 -21.52
C ILE A 30 14.04 -19.01 -22.99
N ASP A 31 15.21 -19.36 -23.53
CA ASP A 31 15.58 -19.11 -24.94
C ASP A 31 15.28 -17.67 -25.39
N ASN A 32 15.69 -16.67 -24.62
CA ASN A 32 15.40 -15.25 -24.81
C ASN A 32 13.93 -14.83 -24.68
N PHE A 33 13.01 -15.76 -24.40
CA PHE A 33 11.63 -15.40 -24.11
C PHE A 33 11.48 -15.00 -22.67
N VAL A 34 10.93 -13.78 -22.41
CA VAL A 34 10.84 -13.21 -21.07
C VAL A 34 9.60 -13.72 -20.35
N ILE A 35 9.77 -14.10 -19.09
CA ILE A 35 8.68 -14.53 -18.21
C ILE A 35 8.71 -13.66 -16.95
N PHE A 36 7.61 -12.95 -16.69
CA PHE A 36 7.40 -12.19 -15.46
C PHE A 36 6.65 -13.05 -14.45
N VAL A 37 7.17 -13.17 -13.22
CA VAL A 37 6.58 -14.03 -12.20
C VAL A 37 6.20 -13.23 -10.97
N LYS A 38 4.91 -13.21 -10.66
CA LYS A 38 4.38 -12.56 -9.45
C LYS A 38 4.79 -13.36 -8.23
N GLY A 39 5.34 -12.67 -7.21
CA GLY A 39 5.71 -13.26 -5.93
C GLY A 39 7.10 -13.90 -5.90
N ALA A 40 7.87 -13.83 -6.99
CA ALA A 40 9.24 -14.34 -7.07
C ALA A 40 10.28 -13.22 -6.87
N ILE A 41 11.40 -13.55 -6.24
CA ILE A 41 12.53 -12.65 -6.01
C ILE A 41 13.82 -13.15 -6.67
N PRO A 42 14.78 -12.26 -7.00
CA PRO A 42 16.07 -12.67 -7.60
C PRO A 42 16.82 -13.68 -6.76
N GLY A 43 17.44 -14.65 -7.44
CA GLY A 43 18.18 -15.73 -6.82
C GLY A 43 17.33 -16.93 -6.39
N GLU A 44 16.02 -16.89 -6.59
CA GLU A 44 15.17 -18.06 -6.40
C GLU A 44 15.15 -18.97 -7.62
N LYS A 45 15.04 -20.27 -7.37
CA LYS A 45 14.60 -21.28 -8.32
C LYS A 45 13.18 -21.72 -7.95
N ILE A 46 12.25 -21.61 -8.88
CA ILE A 46 10.82 -21.75 -8.59
C ILE A 46 10.12 -22.62 -9.63
N ILE A 47 8.97 -23.17 -9.25
CA ILE A 47 7.95 -23.64 -10.18
C ILE A 47 6.90 -22.53 -10.32
N ALA A 48 6.74 -22.01 -11.54
CA ALA A 48 5.75 -20.98 -11.84
C ALA A 48 4.64 -21.50 -12.73
N ARG A 49 3.38 -21.15 -12.41
CA ARG A 49 2.22 -21.44 -13.27
C ARG A 49 1.93 -20.23 -14.15
N ILE A 50 1.93 -20.46 -15.47
CA ILE A 50 1.68 -19.40 -16.45
C ILE A 50 0.17 -19.12 -16.54
N TYR A 51 -0.23 -17.87 -16.25
CA TYR A 51 -1.64 -17.47 -16.37
C TYR A 51 -1.94 -16.60 -17.59
N LYS A 52 -0.89 -16.00 -18.21
CA LYS A 52 -1.03 -15.16 -19.41
C LYS A 52 0.17 -15.33 -20.32
N LYS A 53 -0.09 -15.42 -21.65
CA LYS A 53 0.96 -15.40 -22.70
C LYS A 53 0.65 -14.35 -23.73
N ARG A 54 1.67 -13.64 -24.18
CA ARG A 54 1.68 -12.68 -25.29
C ARG A 54 2.74 -13.08 -26.29
N LYS A 55 2.83 -12.36 -27.43
CA LYS A 55 3.81 -12.63 -28.50
C LYS A 55 5.27 -12.56 -28.01
N GLY A 56 5.59 -11.60 -27.14
CA GLY A 56 6.96 -11.31 -26.66
C GLY A 56 7.24 -11.70 -25.21
N TYR A 57 6.23 -12.10 -24.41
CA TYR A 57 6.41 -12.44 -23.01
C TYR A 57 5.28 -13.31 -22.45
N ALA A 58 5.52 -13.88 -21.28
CA ALA A 58 4.49 -14.53 -20.48
C ALA A 58 4.46 -13.97 -19.04
N GLU A 59 3.32 -14.15 -18.36
CA GLU A 59 3.16 -13.84 -16.95
C GLU A 59 2.74 -15.10 -16.19
N GLY A 60 3.38 -15.34 -15.06
CA GLY A 60 3.13 -16.46 -14.16
C GLY A 60 3.03 -16.01 -12.70
N THR A 61 2.68 -16.96 -11.86
CA THR A 61 2.72 -16.81 -10.40
C THR A 61 3.50 -17.96 -9.81
N VAL A 62 4.20 -17.74 -8.71
CA VAL A 62 4.90 -18.78 -7.97
C VAL A 62 3.88 -19.81 -7.50
N LYS A 63 4.16 -21.09 -7.74
CA LYS A 63 3.46 -22.22 -7.18
C LYS A 63 4.27 -22.85 -6.05
N GLU A 64 5.58 -22.94 -6.26
CA GLU A 64 6.51 -23.53 -5.31
C GLU A 64 7.89 -22.86 -5.42
N VAL A 65 8.57 -22.67 -4.30
CA VAL A 65 9.97 -22.23 -4.25
C VAL A 65 10.83 -23.49 -4.05
N VAL A 66 11.56 -23.88 -5.10
CA VAL A 66 12.44 -25.06 -5.10
C VAL A 66 13.74 -24.75 -4.36
N GLU A 67 14.34 -23.60 -4.67
CA GLU A 67 15.54 -23.09 -3.99
C GLU A 67 15.31 -21.65 -3.58
N LYS A 68 15.52 -21.37 -2.30
CA LYS A 68 15.37 -20.00 -1.76
C LYS A 68 16.56 -19.13 -2.13
N SER A 69 16.28 -17.85 -2.39
CA SER A 69 17.32 -16.85 -2.54
C SER A 69 18.08 -16.63 -1.21
N ASN A 70 19.39 -16.41 -1.30
CA ASN A 70 20.20 -15.96 -0.14
C ASN A 70 19.83 -14.55 0.31
N HIS A 71 19.06 -13.80 -0.50
CA HIS A 71 18.57 -12.47 -0.20
C HIS A 71 17.11 -12.48 0.30
N ALA A 72 16.53 -13.67 0.52
CA ALA A 72 15.17 -13.79 1.03
C ALA A 72 15.09 -13.39 2.50
N GLU A 73 14.08 -12.58 2.84
CA GLU A 73 13.77 -12.18 4.21
C GLU A 73 12.36 -12.59 4.62
N LYS A 74 12.17 -12.69 5.94
CA LYS A 74 10.86 -12.99 6.50
C LYS A 74 9.91 -11.81 6.28
N ILE A 75 8.79 -12.10 5.65
CA ILE A 75 7.68 -11.14 5.48
C ILE A 75 7.09 -10.81 6.86
N ARG A 76 6.90 -9.50 7.15
CA ARG A 76 6.38 -9.02 8.44
C ARG A 76 4.86 -8.98 8.50
N CYS A 77 4.19 -8.77 7.36
CA CYS A 77 2.74 -8.68 7.31
C CYS A 77 2.17 -9.51 6.15
N ASN A 78 1.03 -10.13 6.35
CA ASN A 78 0.34 -10.97 5.36
C ASN A 78 -0.29 -10.18 4.20
N HIS A 79 -0.37 -8.86 4.31
CA HIS A 79 -0.88 -7.96 3.26
C HIS A 79 0.21 -7.26 2.42
N TYR A 80 1.48 -7.67 2.54
CA TYR A 80 2.63 -7.04 1.86
C TYR A 80 2.45 -6.89 0.34
N TYR A 81 1.76 -7.81 -0.30
CA TYR A 81 1.58 -7.85 -1.75
C TYR A 81 0.68 -6.72 -2.31
N VAL A 82 -0.07 -6.00 -1.47
CA VAL A 82 -0.85 -4.83 -1.91
C VAL A 82 -0.06 -3.52 -1.83
N CYS A 83 0.95 -3.42 -0.95
CA CYS A 83 1.69 -2.19 -0.71
C CYS A 83 3.21 -2.32 -0.89
N SER A 84 3.83 -3.43 -0.46
CA SER A 84 5.29 -3.63 -0.44
C SER A 84 5.66 -4.97 -1.09
N LYS A 85 5.42 -5.09 -2.39
CA LYS A 85 5.51 -6.33 -3.18
C LYS A 85 6.86 -7.05 -3.12
N ILE A 86 7.92 -6.36 -2.73
CA ILE A 86 9.27 -6.89 -2.60
C ILE A 86 9.74 -6.99 -1.14
N GLN A 87 8.81 -7.04 -0.19
CA GLN A 87 9.13 -7.13 1.24
C GLN A 87 9.89 -8.42 1.60
N SER A 88 9.72 -9.48 0.81
CA SER A 88 10.46 -10.74 0.97
C SER A 88 11.93 -10.67 0.54
N LEU A 89 12.39 -9.54 -0.01
CA LEU A 89 13.77 -9.33 -0.44
C LEU A 89 14.50 -8.45 0.58
N SER A 90 15.75 -8.76 0.90
CA SER A 90 16.57 -7.94 1.82
C SER A 90 16.69 -6.50 1.34
N TYR A 91 16.73 -5.55 2.25
CA TYR A 91 16.71 -4.12 1.91
C TYR A 91 17.89 -3.73 1.00
N ASN A 92 19.09 -4.26 1.27
CA ASN A 92 20.26 -4.04 0.42
C ASN A 92 20.01 -4.51 -1.01
N GLN A 93 19.41 -5.69 -1.18
CA GLN A 93 19.08 -6.19 -2.51
C GLN A 93 17.96 -5.39 -3.18
N GLN A 94 16.97 -4.89 -2.41
CA GLN A 94 15.96 -3.96 -2.94
C GLN A 94 16.61 -2.70 -3.53
N LEU A 95 17.64 -2.15 -2.90
CA LEU A 95 18.37 -0.98 -3.40
C LEU A 95 19.15 -1.30 -4.68
N ILE A 96 19.76 -2.48 -4.77
CA ILE A 96 20.45 -2.95 -5.98
C ILE A 96 19.45 -3.07 -7.14
N GLU A 97 18.34 -3.76 -6.91
CA GLU A 97 17.30 -3.94 -7.95
C GLU A 97 16.70 -2.61 -8.44
N LYS A 98 16.49 -1.65 -7.52
CA LYS A 98 16.02 -0.30 -7.88
C LYS A 98 17.04 0.46 -8.73
N ALA A 99 18.33 0.36 -8.39
CA ALA A 99 19.40 0.95 -9.20
C ALA A 99 19.44 0.33 -10.59
N ASN A 100 19.40 -1.00 -10.68
CA ASN A 100 19.39 -1.72 -11.97
C ASN A 100 18.18 -1.31 -12.84
N GLN A 101 17.00 -1.08 -12.21
CA GLN A 101 15.82 -0.60 -12.93
C GLN A 101 16.00 0.82 -13.48
N VAL A 102 16.69 1.70 -12.74
CA VAL A 102 17.03 3.05 -13.23
C VAL A 102 17.99 2.95 -14.41
N GLU A 103 19.06 2.17 -14.28
CA GLU A 103 20.02 1.95 -15.39
C GLU A 103 19.34 1.37 -16.62
N ASP A 104 18.52 0.35 -16.47
CA ASP A 104 17.72 -0.26 -17.55
C ASP A 104 16.81 0.78 -18.24
N ALA A 105 16.17 1.67 -17.46
CA ALA A 105 15.31 2.72 -18.01
C ALA A 105 16.12 3.74 -18.83
N PHE A 106 17.28 4.19 -18.33
CA PHE A 106 18.15 5.10 -19.06
C PHE A 106 18.65 4.47 -20.37
N HIS A 107 19.12 3.22 -20.35
CA HIS A 107 19.61 2.55 -21.54
C HIS A 107 18.50 2.24 -22.54
N ARG A 108 17.42 1.59 -22.11
CA ARG A 108 16.42 1.04 -23.05
C ARG A 108 15.34 2.03 -23.45
N LEU A 109 14.90 2.91 -22.53
CA LEU A 109 13.85 3.87 -22.81
C LEU A 109 14.44 5.24 -23.16
N GLY A 110 15.48 5.66 -22.44
CA GLY A 110 16.16 6.92 -22.67
C GLY A 110 17.13 6.89 -23.86
N GLY A 111 17.62 5.71 -24.26
CA GLY A 111 18.60 5.57 -25.35
C GLY A 111 19.99 6.09 -25.00
N PHE A 112 20.29 6.33 -23.73
CA PHE A 112 21.61 6.78 -23.27
C PHE A 112 22.58 5.61 -23.28
N SER A 113 23.69 5.72 -24.00
CA SER A 113 24.79 4.75 -24.00
C SER A 113 25.73 4.95 -22.82
N GLU A 114 25.90 6.20 -22.37
CA GLU A 114 26.80 6.62 -21.31
C GLU A 114 26.08 7.54 -20.34
N PHE A 115 26.15 7.20 -19.06
CA PHE A 115 25.75 8.04 -17.92
C PHE A 115 26.37 7.50 -16.65
N SER A 116 26.44 8.33 -15.61
CA SER A 116 26.98 7.95 -14.31
C SER A 116 25.85 7.89 -13.29
N LEU A 117 25.72 6.75 -12.61
CA LEU A 117 24.88 6.62 -11.43
C LEU A 117 25.75 6.87 -10.18
N HIS A 118 25.55 8.03 -9.51
CA HIS A 118 26.43 8.49 -8.42
C HIS A 118 26.19 7.81 -7.07
N GLY A 119 25.32 6.80 -7.01
CA GLY A 119 25.06 6.03 -5.81
C GLY A 119 23.60 5.96 -5.43
N LYS A 120 23.37 5.37 -4.28
CA LYS A 120 22.05 5.13 -3.69
C LYS A 120 22.03 5.78 -2.31
N ILE A 121 20.97 6.51 -1.99
CA ILE A 121 20.74 7.04 -0.65
C ILE A 121 19.80 6.08 0.05
N GLU A 122 20.31 5.42 1.08
CA GLU A 122 19.55 4.46 1.86
C GLU A 122 18.62 5.17 2.83
N ALA A 123 17.42 4.58 3.05
CA ALA A 123 16.55 5.05 4.11
C ALA A 123 17.08 4.58 5.47
N GLU A 124 17.18 5.50 6.44
CA GLU A 124 17.57 5.16 7.81
C GLU A 124 16.61 4.15 8.45
N GLN A 125 15.33 4.26 8.12
CA GLN A 125 14.27 3.41 8.62
C GLN A 125 13.49 2.79 7.45
N THR A 126 13.39 1.48 7.43
CA THR A 126 12.63 0.73 6.40
C THR A 126 11.19 0.46 6.82
N TYR A 127 10.86 0.67 8.11
CA TYR A 127 9.53 0.56 8.71
C TYR A 127 9.23 1.78 9.56
N ASN A 128 7.95 2.00 9.87
CA ASN A 128 7.45 3.12 10.69
C ASN A 128 7.89 4.52 10.21
N TYR A 129 8.25 4.63 8.92
CA TYR A 129 8.75 5.88 8.34
C TYR A 129 7.67 6.74 7.69
N ARG A 130 6.52 6.13 7.42
CA ARG A 130 5.49 6.76 6.61
C ARG A 130 4.69 7.77 7.42
N ASN A 131 4.77 9.03 7.02
CA ASN A 131 4.10 10.14 7.70
C ASN A 131 2.65 10.37 7.22
N LYS A 132 2.17 9.61 6.23
CA LYS A 132 0.78 9.65 5.76
C LYS A 132 0.29 8.24 5.43
N MET A 133 -0.85 7.87 5.99
CA MET A 133 -1.58 6.66 5.60
C MET A 133 -3.02 7.01 5.24
N GLU A 134 -3.57 6.23 4.33
CA GLU A 134 -4.92 6.38 3.81
C GLU A 134 -5.57 4.99 3.77
N PHE A 135 -6.64 4.83 4.55
CA PHE A 135 -7.40 3.59 4.65
C PHE A 135 -8.81 3.82 4.13
N THR A 136 -9.32 2.88 3.37
CA THR A 136 -10.67 2.94 2.79
C THR A 136 -11.65 2.17 3.67
N PHE A 137 -12.77 2.80 4.02
CA PHE A 137 -13.94 2.10 4.55
C PHE A 137 -14.70 1.43 3.40
N SER A 138 -15.11 0.18 3.57
CA SER A 138 -15.82 -0.56 2.54
C SER A 138 -16.81 -1.57 3.10
N PRO A 139 -18.01 -1.73 2.47
CA PRO A 139 -18.89 -2.86 2.74
C PRO A 139 -18.50 -4.13 1.96
N HIS A 140 -17.36 -4.13 1.25
CA HIS A 140 -16.90 -5.21 0.39
C HIS A 140 -15.51 -5.69 0.79
N ARG A 141 -15.42 -6.43 1.89
CA ARG A 141 -14.15 -6.99 2.38
C ARG A 141 -13.61 -8.04 1.41
N TRP A 142 -12.31 -7.98 1.15
CA TRP A 142 -11.56 -9.08 0.56
C TRP A 142 -11.16 -10.07 1.65
N VAL A 143 -11.50 -11.35 1.47
CA VAL A 143 -11.12 -12.44 2.37
C VAL A 143 -9.91 -13.15 1.79
N LEU A 144 -8.92 -13.42 2.63
CA LEU A 144 -7.72 -14.16 2.26
C LEU A 144 -8.02 -15.67 2.18
N GLU A 145 -7.19 -16.40 1.43
CA GLU A 145 -7.36 -17.84 1.22
C GLU A 145 -7.16 -18.66 2.51
N ASP A 146 -6.38 -18.12 3.46
CA ASP A 146 -6.08 -18.73 4.76
C ASP A 146 -7.08 -18.35 5.87
N GLU A 147 -8.07 -17.51 5.58
CA GLU A 147 -9.12 -17.15 6.53
C GLU A 147 -10.22 -18.22 6.61
N PRO A 148 -10.85 -18.41 7.79
CA PRO A 148 -11.92 -19.39 7.98
C PRO A 148 -13.11 -19.17 7.03
N GLU A 149 -13.81 -20.24 6.69
CA GLU A 149 -15.09 -20.13 5.99
C GLU A 149 -16.13 -19.40 6.87
N GLY A 150 -16.95 -18.54 6.26
CA GLY A 150 -18.01 -17.80 6.95
C GLY A 150 -17.59 -16.46 7.56
N VAL A 151 -16.35 -15.99 7.33
CA VAL A 151 -15.91 -14.66 7.76
C VAL A 151 -16.83 -13.57 7.22
N ASP A 152 -17.19 -12.60 8.07
CA ASP A 152 -18.00 -11.45 7.69
C ASP A 152 -17.30 -10.61 6.61
N LYS A 153 -18.02 -10.34 5.53
CA LYS A 153 -17.56 -9.58 4.37
C LYS A 153 -18.20 -8.20 4.27
N SER A 154 -19.03 -7.82 5.25
CA SER A 154 -19.85 -6.60 5.21
C SER A 154 -19.10 -5.34 5.63
N PHE A 155 -17.89 -5.48 6.20
CA PHE A 155 -17.08 -4.36 6.64
C PHE A 155 -15.58 -4.60 6.41
N ALA A 156 -14.89 -3.56 5.96
CA ALA A 156 -13.43 -3.48 5.96
C ALA A 156 -12.98 -2.03 6.20
N LEU A 157 -11.84 -1.88 6.87
CA LEU A 157 -11.08 -0.63 6.95
C LEU A 157 -9.63 -0.96 6.61
N GLY A 158 -9.18 -0.57 5.40
CA GLY A 158 -7.85 -1.00 4.96
C GLY A 158 -7.47 -0.55 3.56
N LEU A 159 -6.81 -1.42 2.81
CA LEU A 159 -6.18 -1.08 1.53
C LEU A 159 -6.87 -1.78 0.36
N HIS A 160 -6.88 -1.12 -0.80
CA HIS A 160 -7.40 -1.70 -2.03
C HIS A 160 -6.60 -2.93 -2.48
N MET A 161 -7.31 -3.97 -2.86
CA MET A 161 -6.70 -5.13 -3.52
C MET A 161 -6.17 -4.74 -4.89
N THR A 162 -4.95 -5.16 -5.20
CA THR A 162 -4.33 -4.87 -6.51
C THR A 162 -5.22 -5.34 -7.67
N GLY A 163 -5.60 -4.41 -8.53
CA GLY A 163 -6.46 -4.67 -9.69
C GLY A 163 -7.96 -4.80 -9.38
N ARG A 164 -8.39 -4.50 -8.16
CA ARG A 164 -9.79 -4.55 -7.73
C ARG A 164 -10.16 -3.29 -6.95
N TYR A 165 -10.77 -2.32 -7.63
CA TYR A 165 -11.20 -1.05 -7.01
C TYR A 165 -12.34 -1.23 -5.99
N ASP A 166 -13.11 -2.30 -6.12
CA ASP A 166 -14.31 -2.59 -5.32
C ASP A 166 -14.05 -3.52 -4.12
N LYS A 167 -12.81 -3.91 -3.87
CA LYS A 167 -12.46 -4.84 -2.80
C LYS A 167 -11.36 -4.30 -1.91
N ILE A 168 -11.65 -4.24 -0.62
CA ILE A 168 -10.73 -3.77 0.40
C ILE A 168 -10.25 -4.93 1.26
N LEU A 169 -8.95 -5.04 1.37
CA LEU A 169 -8.29 -5.92 2.33
C LEU A 169 -8.31 -5.23 3.69
N ASP A 170 -8.93 -5.84 4.67
CA ASP A 170 -9.00 -5.31 6.03
C ASP A 170 -7.63 -5.36 6.70
N ILE A 171 -7.17 -4.24 7.27
CA ILE A 171 -5.81 -4.09 7.80
C ILE A 171 -5.88 -3.87 9.31
N ASN A 172 -5.34 -4.80 10.09
CA ASN A 172 -5.25 -4.65 11.54
C ASN A 172 -3.96 -3.96 11.99
N ASN A 173 -2.87 -4.20 11.26
CA ASN A 173 -1.57 -3.65 11.58
C ASN A 173 -0.81 -3.31 10.29
N CYS A 174 -0.26 -2.10 10.19
CA CYS A 174 0.59 -1.65 9.10
C CYS A 174 1.95 -1.24 9.64
N HIS A 175 2.99 -1.97 9.27
CA HIS A 175 4.36 -1.68 9.71
C HIS A 175 5.01 -0.46 9.00
N LEU A 176 4.33 0.20 8.08
CA LEU A 176 4.87 1.39 7.43
C LEU A 176 4.60 2.67 8.21
N GLN A 177 3.53 2.72 9.02
CA GLN A 177 3.16 3.87 9.85
C GLN A 177 3.64 3.72 11.30
N PRO A 178 3.70 4.81 12.09
CA PRO A 178 3.88 4.74 13.54
C PRO A 178 2.82 3.88 14.23
N GLU A 179 3.16 3.25 15.35
CA GLU A 179 2.29 2.30 16.05
C GLU A 179 0.96 2.92 16.52
N ILE A 180 0.99 4.18 16.93
CA ILE A 180 -0.24 4.91 17.28
C ILE A 180 -1.27 4.93 16.14
N GLY A 181 -0.82 4.92 14.89
CA GLY A 181 -1.70 4.82 13.72
C GLY A 181 -2.44 3.48 13.64
N ASN A 182 -1.83 2.39 14.11
CA ASN A 182 -2.47 1.09 14.18
C ASN A 182 -3.54 1.05 15.29
N HIS A 183 -3.26 1.67 16.42
CA HIS A 183 -4.22 1.79 17.52
C HIS A 183 -5.44 2.62 17.10
N ILE A 184 -5.23 3.77 16.44
CA ILE A 184 -6.32 4.60 15.89
C ILE A 184 -7.14 3.81 14.86
N LEU A 185 -6.48 3.05 13.98
CA LEU A 185 -7.15 2.21 12.98
C LEU A 185 -8.05 1.14 13.65
N SER A 186 -7.57 0.50 14.72
CA SER A 186 -8.32 -0.50 15.49
C SER A 186 -9.53 0.13 16.19
N SER A 187 -9.32 1.23 16.92
CA SER A 187 -10.38 1.94 17.62
C SER A 187 -11.45 2.45 16.66
N ALA A 188 -11.05 3.07 15.55
CA ALA A 188 -11.99 3.53 14.52
C ALA A 188 -12.84 2.38 13.96
N ARG A 189 -12.23 1.20 13.71
CA ARG A 189 -12.97 -0.01 13.28
C ARG A 189 -14.01 -0.42 14.31
N GLU A 190 -13.63 -0.53 15.57
CA GLU A 190 -14.50 -0.97 16.66
C GLU A 190 -15.69 -0.04 16.82
N VAL A 191 -15.46 1.28 16.81
CA VAL A 191 -16.53 2.29 16.86
C VAL A 191 -17.49 2.11 15.67
N CYS A 192 -16.97 1.93 14.46
CA CYS A 192 -17.82 1.77 13.27
C CYS A 192 -18.67 0.49 13.32
N LEU A 193 -18.11 -0.62 13.82
CA LEU A 193 -18.85 -1.88 13.95
C LEU A 193 -19.97 -1.80 15.00
N GLN A 194 -19.76 -1.00 16.06
CA GLN A 194 -20.74 -0.80 17.12
C GLN A 194 -21.82 0.24 16.76
N ASN A 195 -21.60 1.06 15.74
CA ASN A 195 -22.49 2.17 15.37
C ASN A 195 -23.02 2.02 13.93
N PRO A 196 -24.19 1.39 13.72
CA PRO A 196 -24.74 1.12 12.39
C PRO A 196 -24.96 2.37 11.50
N GLN A 197 -25.05 3.58 12.10
CA GLN A 197 -25.14 4.85 11.36
C GLN A 197 -23.83 5.19 10.65
N LEU A 198 -22.68 4.67 11.09
CA LEU A 198 -21.35 4.87 10.52
C LEU A 198 -21.08 3.87 9.38
N ARG A 199 -22.04 3.75 8.45
CA ARG A 199 -21.91 2.79 7.33
C ARG A 199 -20.82 3.20 6.35
N PRO A 200 -19.95 2.26 5.93
CA PRO A 200 -19.05 2.48 4.79
C PRO A 200 -19.80 2.88 3.51
N TYR A 201 -19.22 3.79 2.74
CA TYR A 201 -19.72 4.14 1.42
C TYR A 201 -19.45 3.00 0.43
N ASP A 202 -20.47 2.66 -0.35
CA ASP A 202 -20.37 1.65 -1.40
C ASP A 202 -20.19 2.34 -2.76
N PRO A 203 -19.03 2.18 -3.44
CA PRO A 203 -18.78 2.78 -4.74
C PRO A 203 -19.66 2.23 -5.88
N LYS A 204 -20.37 1.10 -5.66
CA LYS A 204 -21.30 0.51 -6.65
C LYS A 204 -22.69 1.09 -6.56
N THR A 205 -23.22 1.22 -5.35
CA THR A 205 -24.58 1.72 -5.10
C THR A 205 -24.61 3.22 -4.83
N HIS A 206 -23.47 3.81 -4.48
CA HIS A 206 -23.31 5.19 -4.04
C HIS A 206 -24.08 5.51 -2.74
N ILE A 207 -24.27 4.50 -1.89
CA ILE A 207 -24.94 4.60 -0.60
C ILE A 207 -23.92 4.34 0.50
N GLY A 208 -24.04 5.07 1.61
CA GLY A 208 -23.16 4.97 2.77
C GLY A 208 -22.57 6.32 3.14
N PHE A 209 -21.79 6.36 4.21
CA PHE A 209 -21.33 7.60 4.83
C PHE A 209 -19.80 7.72 4.87
N LEU A 210 -19.12 6.75 5.48
CA LEU A 210 -17.66 6.78 5.63
C LEU A 210 -16.95 6.32 4.37
N ARG A 211 -15.97 7.11 3.91
CA ARG A 211 -15.19 6.81 2.71
C ARG A 211 -13.75 6.46 3.05
N PHE A 212 -13.02 7.37 3.74
CA PHE A 212 -11.62 7.14 4.07
C PHE A 212 -11.31 7.61 5.49
N LEU A 213 -10.34 6.93 6.11
CA LEU A 213 -9.61 7.38 7.29
C LEU A 213 -8.19 7.69 6.86
N MET A 214 -7.79 8.94 6.98
CA MET A 214 -6.44 9.37 6.67
C MET A 214 -5.74 9.81 7.95
N LEU A 215 -4.52 9.33 8.13
CA LEU A 215 -3.66 9.70 9.25
C LEU A 215 -2.43 10.43 8.71
N ARG A 216 -2.06 11.54 9.36
CA ARG A 216 -0.84 12.29 9.08
C ARG A 216 -0.05 12.51 10.35
N PHE A 217 1.24 12.34 10.27
CA PHE A 217 2.16 12.41 11.40
C PHE A 217 3.23 13.47 11.11
N GLY A 218 3.38 14.45 12.01
CA GLY A 218 4.50 15.37 12.03
C GLY A 218 5.69 14.67 12.71
N VAL A 219 6.60 14.12 11.92
CA VAL A 219 7.70 13.26 12.41
C VAL A 219 8.65 14.02 13.32
N ASN A 220 8.90 15.31 13.03
CA ASN A 220 9.79 16.17 13.80
C ASN A 220 9.05 17.16 14.72
N THR A 221 7.73 17.08 14.82
CA THR A 221 6.89 17.97 15.64
C THR A 221 5.97 17.23 16.59
N ASN A 222 5.77 15.93 16.38
CA ASN A 222 4.80 15.08 17.08
C ASN A 222 3.33 15.48 16.84
N ASP A 223 3.05 16.31 15.84
CA ASP A 223 1.67 16.61 15.45
C ASP A 223 1.01 15.38 14.84
N LEU A 224 -0.26 15.18 15.11
CA LEU A 224 -1.05 14.07 14.59
C LEU A 224 -2.41 14.57 14.10
N MET A 225 -2.67 14.36 12.80
CA MET A 225 -3.96 14.65 12.20
C MET A 225 -4.72 13.37 11.88
N VAL A 226 -5.99 13.37 12.28
CA VAL A 226 -7.00 12.41 11.82
C VAL A 226 -7.95 13.12 10.87
N ASN A 227 -7.98 12.69 9.61
CA ASN A 227 -8.89 13.19 8.60
C ASN A 227 -9.90 12.09 8.23
N ILE A 228 -11.18 12.34 8.50
CA ILE A 228 -12.29 11.44 8.21
C ILE A 228 -12.97 11.94 6.94
N VAL A 229 -12.95 11.15 5.87
CA VAL A 229 -13.62 11.51 4.62
C VAL A 229 -15.00 10.89 4.58
N THR A 230 -16.02 11.71 4.36
CA THR A 230 -17.43 11.30 4.31
C THR A 230 -18.07 11.64 2.97
N SER A 231 -19.19 10.97 2.63
CA SER A 231 -19.92 11.21 1.37
C SER A 231 -20.86 12.43 1.43
N TYR A 232 -21.18 12.91 2.63
CA TYR A 232 -21.97 14.10 2.90
C TYR A 232 -21.62 14.64 4.29
N ASN A 233 -22.04 15.88 4.58
CA ASN A 233 -21.78 16.50 5.87
C ASN A 233 -22.85 16.10 6.90
N ASP A 234 -22.41 15.44 7.97
CA ASP A 234 -23.23 15.14 9.15
C ASP A 234 -22.32 14.91 10.36
N ILE A 235 -21.94 16.00 11.02
CA ILE A 235 -21.03 15.97 12.17
C ILE A 235 -21.65 15.20 13.35
N ASN A 236 -22.97 15.33 13.57
CA ASN A 236 -23.64 14.63 14.66
C ASN A 236 -23.50 13.11 14.51
N LYS A 237 -23.55 12.62 13.27
CA LYS A 237 -23.33 11.21 12.97
C LYS A 237 -21.91 10.76 13.29
N LEU A 238 -20.91 11.63 13.12
CA LEU A 238 -19.51 11.35 13.44
C LEU A 238 -19.19 11.40 14.94
N SER A 239 -20.05 11.99 15.78
CA SER A 239 -19.76 12.18 17.21
C SER A 239 -19.21 10.93 17.93
N PRO A 240 -19.77 9.71 17.77
CA PRO A 240 -19.20 8.53 18.43
C PRO A 240 -17.75 8.26 18.06
N LEU A 241 -17.37 8.50 16.80
CA LEU A 241 -16.01 8.31 16.33
C LEU A 241 -15.09 9.42 16.82
N ILE A 242 -15.54 10.68 16.75
CA ILE A 242 -14.79 11.85 17.22
C ILE A 242 -14.49 11.71 18.71
N ASP A 243 -15.54 11.50 19.54
CA ASP A 243 -15.43 11.47 20.99
C ASP A 243 -14.53 10.33 21.47
N THR A 244 -14.66 9.15 20.85
CA THR A 244 -13.82 7.99 21.19
C THR A 244 -12.36 8.26 20.85
N LEU A 245 -12.07 8.71 19.62
CA LEU A 245 -10.69 8.92 19.18
C LEU A 245 -10.00 10.04 19.97
N LEU A 246 -10.67 11.15 20.27
CA LEU A 246 -10.11 12.24 21.08
C LEU A 246 -9.89 11.83 22.55
N LYS A 247 -10.73 10.95 23.07
CA LYS A 247 -10.60 10.42 24.44
C LYS A 247 -9.45 9.42 24.57
N GLU A 248 -9.30 8.52 23.58
CA GLU A 248 -8.31 7.44 23.63
C GLU A 248 -6.91 7.91 23.18
N PHE A 249 -6.85 8.93 22.31
CA PHE A 249 -5.59 9.42 21.72
C PHE A 249 -5.42 10.92 21.93
N PRO A 250 -5.00 11.34 23.14
CA PRO A 250 -4.74 12.76 23.44
C PRO A 250 -3.60 13.38 22.61
N GLU A 251 -2.82 12.56 21.91
CA GLU A 251 -1.79 12.99 20.94
C GLU A 251 -2.37 13.60 19.67
N ILE A 252 -3.66 13.43 19.39
CA ILE A 252 -4.31 14.03 18.22
C ILE A 252 -4.31 15.56 18.41
N THR A 253 -3.60 16.26 17.53
CA THR A 253 -3.51 17.74 17.50
C THR A 253 -4.45 18.38 16.50
N SER A 254 -4.94 17.60 15.53
CA SER A 254 -5.85 18.05 14.47
C SER A 254 -6.84 16.93 14.13
N MET A 255 -8.11 17.27 14.05
CA MET A 255 -9.12 16.38 13.48
C MET A 255 -10.03 17.16 12.52
N VAL A 256 -10.17 16.64 11.30
CA VAL A 256 -10.94 17.28 10.24
C VAL A 256 -11.91 16.29 9.59
N ASN A 257 -13.03 16.78 9.12
CA ASN A 257 -13.92 16.05 8.22
C ASN A 257 -13.82 16.63 6.81
N ASN A 258 -13.39 15.84 5.86
CA ASN A 258 -13.47 16.16 4.44
C ASN A 258 -14.74 15.54 3.85
N VAL A 259 -15.53 16.36 3.16
CA VAL A 259 -16.75 15.89 2.49
C VAL A 259 -16.48 15.72 1.01
N ASN A 260 -16.60 14.49 0.52
CA ASN A 260 -16.46 14.15 -0.89
C ASN A 260 -17.79 13.58 -1.42
N THR A 261 -18.56 14.42 -2.11
CA THR A 261 -19.86 14.06 -2.69
C THR A 261 -19.74 13.38 -4.07
N ARG A 262 -18.53 13.36 -4.64
CA ARG A 262 -18.26 12.79 -5.97
C ARG A 262 -18.38 11.27 -5.94
N LYS A 263 -18.76 10.72 -7.09
CA LYS A 263 -18.76 9.26 -7.27
C LYS A 263 -17.34 8.66 -7.33
N ALA A 264 -16.36 9.47 -7.72
CA ALA A 264 -14.96 9.05 -7.78
C ALA A 264 -14.43 8.63 -6.40
N ASP A 265 -13.73 7.51 -6.37
CA ASP A 265 -13.14 6.94 -5.15
C ASP A 265 -11.77 7.59 -4.88
N VAL A 266 -11.83 8.85 -4.43
CA VAL A 266 -10.67 9.66 -4.08
C VAL A 266 -10.83 10.23 -2.68
N ALA A 267 -9.73 10.32 -1.95
CA ALA A 267 -9.71 10.78 -0.56
C ALA A 267 -9.76 12.32 -0.40
N PHE A 268 -9.87 13.08 -1.50
CA PHE A 268 -9.97 14.54 -1.46
C PHE A 268 -11.43 14.97 -1.37
N GLY A 269 -11.74 15.77 -0.35
CA GLY A 269 -13.05 16.39 -0.20
C GLY A 269 -13.18 17.70 -1.01
N GLU A 270 -14.43 18.13 -1.20
CA GLU A 270 -14.78 19.41 -1.83
C GLU A 270 -14.75 20.55 -0.82
N TYR A 271 -14.98 20.24 0.44
CA TYR A 271 -14.86 21.16 1.57
C TYR A 271 -14.46 20.40 2.83
N GLU A 272 -13.83 21.13 3.72
CA GLU A 272 -13.25 20.64 4.96
C GLU A 272 -13.92 21.34 6.14
N THR A 273 -14.24 20.57 7.18
CA THR A 273 -14.76 21.07 8.45
C THR A 273 -13.78 20.70 9.56
N LEU A 274 -13.32 21.68 10.29
CA LEU A 274 -12.51 21.46 11.49
C LEU A 274 -13.37 20.86 12.61
N LEU A 275 -12.95 19.71 13.13
CA LEU A 275 -13.62 19.03 14.24
C LEU A 275 -12.92 19.27 15.58
N TYR A 276 -11.57 19.35 15.57
CA TYR A 276 -10.74 19.58 16.74
C TYR A 276 -9.38 20.15 16.37
N GLY A 277 -8.83 21.00 17.24
CA GLY A 277 -7.47 21.54 17.13
C GLY A 277 -7.29 22.52 15.96
N GLU A 278 -6.16 22.41 15.25
CA GLU A 278 -5.81 23.25 14.10
C GLU A 278 -6.20 22.58 12.76
N PRO A 279 -6.47 23.34 11.69
CA PRO A 279 -6.82 22.77 10.38
C PRO A 279 -5.60 22.19 9.64
N PHE A 280 -4.45 22.14 10.24
CA PHE A 280 -3.19 21.62 9.70
C PHE A 280 -2.35 20.97 10.81
N ILE A 281 -1.36 20.21 10.41
CA ILE A 281 -0.23 19.81 11.25
C ILE A 281 1.03 20.53 10.80
N ARG A 282 2.01 20.64 11.69
CA ARG A 282 3.33 21.17 11.36
C ARG A 282 4.31 20.04 11.12
N GLU A 283 5.25 20.26 10.22
CA GLU A 283 6.41 19.38 10.01
C GLU A 283 7.66 20.23 9.81
N LYS A 284 8.79 19.77 10.32
CA LYS A 284 10.09 20.46 10.19
C LYS A 284 11.01 19.71 9.25
N LEU A 285 11.57 20.43 8.26
CA LEU A 285 12.66 19.94 7.42
C LEU A 285 13.81 20.95 7.47
N GLY A 286 14.91 20.57 8.08
CA GLY A 286 16.02 21.47 8.33
C GLY A 286 15.59 22.67 9.17
N LYS A 287 15.70 23.89 8.59
CA LYS A 287 15.31 25.16 9.24
C LYS A 287 13.87 25.60 8.92
N LEU A 288 13.17 24.88 8.04
CA LEU A 288 11.85 25.26 7.59
C LEU A 288 10.78 24.52 8.39
N THR A 289 9.68 25.22 8.68
CA THR A 289 8.47 24.62 9.25
C THR A 289 7.36 24.74 8.19
N PHE A 290 6.75 23.60 7.88
CA PHE A 290 5.66 23.49 6.93
C PHE A 290 4.33 23.31 7.66
N GLU A 291 3.29 24.01 7.23
CA GLU A 291 1.91 23.74 7.61
C GLU A 291 1.27 22.84 6.56
N ILE A 292 0.78 21.69 6.98
CA ILE A 292 0.28 20.64 6.10
C ILE A 292 -1.19 20.41 6.41
N SER A 293 -2.09 20.89 5.54
CA SER A 293 -3.52 20.62 5.63
C SER A 293 -3.86 19.19 5.23
N ALA A 294 -5.10 18.76 5.48
CA ALA A 294 -5.54 17.41 5.18
C ALA A 294 -5.38 17.04 3.69
N ASN A 295 -5.61 17.98 2.78
CA ASN A 295 -5.53 17.77 1.33
C ASN A 295 -4.15 18.10 0.72
N SER A 296 -3.20 18.66 1.49
CA SER A 296 -1.88 19.04 0.97
C SER A 296 -1.05 17.82 0.59
N PHE A 297 -0.26 17.97 -0.49
CA PHE A 297 0.80 17.02 -0.78
C PHE A 297 2.00 17.27 0.14
N PHE A 298 2.57 16.21 0.66
CA PHE A 298 3.86 16.20 1.35
C PHE A 298 4.54 14.86 1.14
N GLN A 299 5.87 14.83 1.02
CA GLN A 299 6.58 13.56 0.83
C GLN A 299 6.34 12.62 2.01
N THR A 300 6.01 11.36 1.72
CA THR A 300 5.55 10.41 2.74
C THR A 300 6.65 9.87 3.65
N ASN A 301 7.92 10.15 3.34
CA ASN A 301 9.07 9.84 4.19
C ASN A 301 9.81 11.14 4.50
N THR A 302 9.51 11.74 5.65
CA THR A 302 10.10 13.01 6.09
C THR A 302 11.62 12.96 6.18
N LYS A 303 12.20 11.83 6.62
CA LYS A 303 13.66 11.68 6.78
C LYS A 303 14.41 11.54 5.46
N GLN A 304 13.70 11.30 4.37
CA GLN A 304 14.24 11.17 3.01
C GLN A 304 13.83 12.36 2.12
N GLY A 305 13.07 13.31 2.65
CA GLY A 305 12.57 14.50 1.97
C GLY A 305 13.59 15.62 1.78
#